data_6b789523731c707ddc5b5f3ffb0898b9
#
_entry.id   6b789523731c707ddc5b5f3ffb0898b9
#
_cell.length_a   1.000
_cell.length_b   1.000
_cell.length_c   1.000
_cell.angle_alpha   90.00
_cell.angle_beta   90.00
_cell.angle_gamma   90.00
#
_symmetry.space_group_name_H-M   'P 1'
#
loop_
_entity.id
_entity.type
_entity.pdbx_description
1 polymer ?
#
loop_
_entity_poly.entity_id
_entity_poly.type
_entity_poly.pdbx_seq_one_letter_code
_entity_poly.pdbx_strand_id
1 'polypeptide(L)'
;MSVIFEIGLLLVFAAIKFLFAAGYLLFDKGYPYLQTVLILIVGGSIGVFVFYYFSAFVNRLINRFIKRSKPRKVFTRQNRIIVKIKSKYGIYGIAFLMPIFFSIPIGCFLASRFYANKKTTIPILLLAVVFWSIVLPIIKIYL
;
A
#
# COMPACT_ATOMS: atom_id res chain seq x y z
N MET A 1 -23.73 -17.68 4.68
CA MET A 1 -22.74 -17.44 3.62
C MET A 1 -21.50 -18.26 3.94
N SER A 2 -20.83 -18.79 2.92
CA SER A 2 -19.69 -19.66 3.18
C SER A 2 -18.51 -18.85 3.76
N VAL A 3 -17.83 -19.40 4.75
CA VAL A 3 -16.62 -18.83 5.37
C VAL A 3 -15.58 -18.42 4.31
N ILE A 4 -15.54 -19.14 3.20
CA ILE A 4 -14.66 -18.87 2.05
C ILE A 4 -14.98 -17.50 1.42
N PHE A 5 -16.25 -17.15 1.31
CA PHE A 5 -16.66 -15.84 0.76
C PHE A 5 -16.27 -14.68 1.70
N GLU A 6 -16.45 -14.84 2.99
CA GLU A 6 -16.01 -13.85 4.00
C GLU A 6 -14.50 -13.63 3.96
N ILE A 7 -13.71 -14.71 3.93
CA ILE A 7 -12.25 -14.64 3.83
C ILE A 7 -11.83 -13.94 2.53
N GLY A 8 -12.46 -14.28 1.40
CA GLY A 8 -12.19 -13.62 0.12
C GLY A 8 -12.47 -12.13 0.16
N LEU A 9 -13.56 -11.73 0.77
CA LEU A 9 -13.93 -10.31 0.92
C LEU A 9 -12.97 -9.58 1.85
N LEU A 10 -12.53 -10.20 2.94
CA LEU A 10 -11.52 -9.65 3.85
C LEU A 10 -10.15 -9.49 3.18
N LEU A 11 -9.75 -10.41 2.32
CA LEU A 11 -8.52 -10.29 1.54
C LEU A 11 -8.58 -9.10 0.57
N VAL A 12 -9.71 -8.87 -0.08
CA VAL A 12 -9.93 -7.72 -0.96
C VAL A 12 -9.88 -6.41 -0.15
N PHE A 13 -10.54 -6.38 1.01
CA PHE A 13 -10.47 -5.21 1.91
C PHE A 13 -9.05 -4.94 2.41
N ALA A 14 -8.31 -5.98 2.77
CA ALA A 14 -6.92 -5.85 3.18
C ALA A 14 -6.02 -5.34 2.03
N ALA A 15 -6.31 -5.72 0.79
CA ALA A 15 -5.60 -5.24 -0.37
C ALA A 15 -5.84 -3.75 -0.67
N ILE A 16 -7.05 -3.25 -0.43
CA ILE A 16 -7.44 -1.87 -0.77
C ILE A 16 -7.27 -0.93 0.42
N LYS A 17 -7.86 -1.29 1.56
CA LYS A 17 -7.89 -0.46 2.78
C LYS A 17 -7.34 -1.25 3.98
N PHE A 18 -6.04 -1.44 3.98
CA PHE A 18 -5.33 -2.26 4.96
C PHE A 18 -5.66 -1.92 6.41
N LEU A 19 -5.70 -0.64 6.76
CA LEU A 19 -6.01 -0.17 8.11
C LEU A 19 -7.45 -0.48 8.53
N PHE A 20 -8.40 -0.34 7.60
CA PHE A 20 -9.81 -0.66 7.87
C PHE A 20 -10.03 -2.17 8.03
N ALA A 21 -9.35 -2.98 7.21
CA ALA A 21 -9.40 -4.44 7.35
C ALA A 21 -8.83 -4.89 8.70
N ALA A 22 -7.70 -4.31 9.12
CA ALA A 22 -7.13 -4.57 10.43
C ALA A 22 -8.10 -4.18 11.56
N GLY A 23 -8.71 -2.99 11.49
CA GLY A 23 -9.71 -2.54 12.45
C GLY A 23 -10.92 -3.48 12.52
N TYR A 24 -11.47 -3.84 11.38
CA TYR A 24 -12.61 -4.75 11.31
C TYR A 24 -12.31 -6.14 11.90
N LEU A 25 -11.18 -6.74 11.53
CA LEU A 25 -10.75 -8.04 12.04
C LEU A 25 -10.52 -8.01 13.56
N LEU A 26 -9.99 -6.91 14.07
CA LEU A 26 -9.62 -6.79 15.46
C LEU A 26 -10.82 -6.43 16.36
N PHE A 27 -11.68 -5.52 15.93
CA PHE A 27 -12.73 -4.96 16.80
C PHE A 27 -14.10 -5.61 16.61
N ASP A 28 -14.46 -5.97 15.39
CA ASP A 28 -15.81 -6.44 15.07
C ASP A 28 -15.92 -7.97 15.13
N LYS A 29 -14.99 -8.69 14.53
CA LYS A 29 -15.04 -10.16 14.47
C LYS A 29 -14.28 -10.88 15.60
N GLY A 30 -13.36 -10.21 16.29
CA GLY A 30 -12.59 -10.83 17.38
C GLY A 30 -11.75 -12.04 16.96
N TYR A 31 -11.23 -12.06 15.73
CA TYR A 31 -10.38 -13.14 15.26
C TYR A 31 -9.13 -13.29 16.13
N PRO A 32 -8.63 -14.53 16.32
CA PRO A 32 -7.38 -14.74 17.03
C PRO A 32 -6.22 -14.05 16.29
N TYR A 33 -5.22 -13.62 17.06
CA TYR A 33 -4.06 -12.88 16.58
C TYR A 33 -3.44 -13.47 15.32
N LEU A 34 -3.19 -14.78 15.33
CA LEU A 34 -2.49 -15.46 14.23
C LEU A 34 -3.28 -15.41 12.91
N GLN A 35 -4.60 -15.61 12.97
CA GLN A 35 -5.46 -15.55 11.78
C GLN A 35 -5.53 -14.13 11.22
N THR A 36 -5.63 -13.13 12.08
CA THR A 36 -5.62 -11.71 11.67
C THR A 36 -4.32 -11.36 10.96
N VAL A 37 -3.19 -11.74 11.53
CA VAL A 37 -1.85 -11.49 10.92
C VAL A 37 -1.74 -12.15 9.55
N LEU A 38 -2.15 -13.44 9.43
CA LEU A 38 -2.09 -14.16 8.17
C LEU A 38 -2.98 -13.53 7.09
N ILE A 39 -4.21 -13.16 7.42
CA ILE A 39 -5.13 -12.50 6.47
C ILE A 39 -4.55 -11.17 6.00
N LEU A 40 -3.99 -10.37 6.90
CA LEU A 40 -3.39 -9.09 6.56
C LEU A 40 -2.12 -9.24 5.71
N ILE A 41 -1.26 -10.21 6.01
CA ILE A 41 -0.05 -10.47 5.21
C ILE A 41 -0.44 -10.92 3.80
N VAL A 42 -1.32 -11.90 3.67
CA VAL A 42 -1.72 -12.45 2.38
C VAL A 42 -2.47 -11.40 1.55
N GLY A 43 -3.50 -10.77 2.14
CA GLY A 43 -4.28 -9.74 1.46
C GLY A 43 -3.46 -8.53 1.07
N GLY A 44 -2.63 -8.02 2.00
CA GLY A 44 -1.75 -6.89 1.74
C GLY A 44 -0.69 -7.21 0.67
N SER A 45 -0.10 -8.40 0.69
CA SER A 45 0.88 -8.83 -0.32
C SER A 45 0.26 -8.95 -1.71
N ILE A 46 -0.91 -9.57 -1.83
CA ILE A 46 -1.66 -9.62 -3.09
C ILE A 46 -1.97 -8.21 -3.57
N GLY A 47 -2.41 -7.32 -2.66
CA GLY A 47 -2.66 -5.92 -2.96
C GLY A 47 -1.43 -5.21 -3.52
N VAL A 48 -0.27 -5.38 -2.89
CA VAL A 48 0.99 -4.79 -3.37
C VAL A 48 1.32 -5.25 -4.79
N PHE A 49 1.25 -6.55 -5.07
CA PHE A 49 1.53 -7.07 -6.42
C PHE A 49 0.54 -6.51 -7.45
N VAL A 50 -0.75 -6.64 -7.22
CA VAL A 50 -1.79 -6.21 -8.16
C VAL A 50 -1.69 -4.71 -8.42
N PHE A 51 -1.66 -3.90 -7.36
CA PHE A 51 -1.65 -2.45 -7.51
C PHE A 51 -0.32 -1.88 -8.00
N TYR A 52 0.80 -2.53 -7.70
CA TYR A 52 2.10 -2.11 -8.23
C TYR A 52 2.16 -2.27 -9.76
N TYR A 53 1.80 -3.44 -10.27
CA TYR A 53 1.79 -3.68 -11.71
C TYR A 53 0.73 -2.84 -12.44
N PHE A 54 -0.46 -2.70 -11.85
CA PHE A 54 -1.50 -1.81 -12.38
C PHE A 54 -1.03 -0.36 -12.42
N SER A 55 -0.41 0.11 -11.35
CA SER A 55 0.13 1.48 -11.27
C SER A 55 1.27 1.71 -12.25
N ALA A 56 2.14 0.71 -12.45
CA ALA A 56 3.19 0.79 -13.45
C ALA A 56 2.61 0.93 -14.87
N PHE A 57 1.54 0.19 -15.17
CA PHE A 57 0.82 0.32 -16.44
C PHE A 57 0.21 1.71 -16.62
N VAL A 58 -0.50 2.22 -15.61
CA VAL A 58 -1.08 3.57 -15.60
C VAL A 58 -0.01 4.64 -15.78
N ASN A 59 1.12 4.52 -15.07
CA ASN A 59 2.23 5.46 -15.22
C ASN A 59 2.85 5.46 -16.62
N ARG A 60 2.92 4.30 -17.27
CA ARG A 60 3.36 4.21 -18.68
C ARG A 60 2.40 4.94 -19.62
N LEU A 61 1.09 4.78 -19.41
CA LEU A 61 0.07 5.50 -20.18
C LEU A 61 0.17 7.02 -19.96
N ILE A 62 0.27 7.46 -18.70
CA ILE A 62 0.43 8.88 -18.36
C ILE A 62 1.68 9.46 -19.03
N ASN A 63 2.81 8.76 -18.96
CA ASN A 63 4.04 9.21 -19.58
C ASN A 63 3.94 9.29 -21.12
N ARG A 64 3.17 8.39 -21.74
CA ARG A 64 2.91 8.42 -23.18
C ARG A 64 2.08 9.63 -23.59
N PHE A 65 1.09 10.04 -22.78
CA PHE A 65 0.26 11.21 -23.04
C PHE A 65 0.99 12.51 -22.69
N ILE A 66 1.79 12.55 -21.61
CA ILE A 66 2.52 13.76 -21.18
C ILE A 66 3.68 14.08 -22.13
N LYS A 67 4.33 13.11 -22.78
CA LYS A 67 5.34 13.37 -23.82
C LYS A 67 4.80 14.18 -25.00
N ARG A 68 3.49 14.24 -25.19
CA ARG A 68 2.82 15.07 -26.22
C ARG A 68 2.50 16.49 -25.78
N SER A 69 2.49 16.78 -24.49
CA SER A 69 2.27 18.12 -23.96
C SER A 69 3.59 18.67 -23.41
N LYS A 70 3.92 19.90 -23.80
CA LYS A 70 5.11 20.62 -23.31
C LYS A 70 5.17 20.59 -21.78
N PRO A 71 6.34 20.45 -21.17
CA PRO A 71 6.46 20.38 -19.72
C PRO A 71 5.96 21.68 -19.09
N ARG A 72 4.74 21.68 -18.59
CA ARG A 72 4.28 22.70 -17.66
C ARG A 72 5.06 22.51 -16.36
N LYS A 73 5.96 23.44 -16.07
CA LYS A 73 6.56 23.63 -14.75
C LYS A 73 5.46 24.04 -13.77
N VAL A 74 4.67 23.08 -13.31
CA VAL A 74 3.70 23.37 -12.27
C VAL A 74 4.31 22.94 -10.93
N PHE A 75 4.97 23.89 -10.27
CA PHE A 75 5.32 23.78 -8.85
C PHE A 75 4.04 23.93 -8.01
N THR A 76 3.21 22.91 -7.99
CA THR A 76 2.06 22.87 -7.10
C THR A 76 2.51 22.46 -5.69
N ARG A 77 1.83 22.93 -4.65
CA ARG A 77 2.12 22.55 -3.25
C ARG A 77 2.16 21.03 -3.06
N GLN A 78 1.31 20.29 -3.76
CA GLN A 78 1.30 18.81 -3.76
C GLN A 78 2.60 18.21 -4.31
N ASN A 79 3.15 18.78 -5.38
CA ASN A 79 4.43 18.33 -5.93
C ASN A 79 5.60 18.60 -4.97
N ARG A 80 5.55 19.67 -4.18
CA ARG A 80 6.57 19.95 -3.15
C ARG A 80 6.57 18.90 -2.04
N ILE A 81 5.40 18.45 -1.59
CA ILE A 81 5.27 17.41 -0.56
C ILE A 81 5.82 16.09 -1.10
N ILE A 82 5.47 15.71 -2.32
CA ILE A 82 5.94 14.48 -2.96
C ILE A 82 7.46 14.52 -3.15
N VAL A 83 8.01 15.64 -3.62
CA VAL A 83 9.46 15.81 -3.78
C VAL A 83 10.17 15.79 -2.42
N LYS A 84 9.59 16.38 -1.39
CA LYS A 84 10.14 16.41 -0.04
C LYS A 84 10.16 15.00 0.58
N ILE A 85 9.11 14.22 0.39
CA ILE A 85 9.06 12.81 0.83
C ILE A 85 10.09 11.99 0.07
N LYS A 86 10.21 12.18 -1.25
CA LYS A 86 11.19 11.49 -2.10
C LYS A 86 12.63 11.80 -1.69
N SER A 87 12.94 13.06 -1.40
CA SER A 87 14.31 13.49 -1.08
C SER A 87 14.74 13.16 0.34
N LYS A 88 13.81 13.22 1.31
CA LYS A 88 14.14 13.04 2.73
C LYS A 88 13.99 11.59 3.20
N TYR A 89 12.96 10.89 2.77
CA TYR A 89 12.63 9.54 3.27
C TYR A 89 12.81 8.44 2.23
N GLY A 90 12.85 8.80 0.95
CA GLY A 90 13.01 7.83 -0.15
C GLY A 90 11.90 6.78 -0.19
N ILE A 91 12.23 5.61 -0.76
CA ILE A 91 11.28 4.50 -0.85
C ILE A 91 10.87 3.93 0.51
N TYR A 92 11.75 3.97 1.50
CA TYR A 92 11.47 3.47 2.84
C TYR A 92 10.38 4.28 3.54
N GLY A 93 10.39 5.61 3.37
CA GLY A 93 9.34 6.48 3.89
C GLY A 93 7.98 6.23 3.23
N ILE A 94 7.95 6.07 1.91
CA ILE A 94 6.72 5.74 1.18
C ILE A 94 6.19 4.38 1.63
N ALA A 95 7.05 3.36 1.70
CA ALA A 95 6.67 2.02 2.12
C ALA A 95 6.13 1.99 3.56
N PHE A 96 6.79 2.70 4.47
CA PHE A 96 6.38 2.75 5.87
C PHE A 96 5.03 3.45 6.08
N LEU A 97 4.80 4.56 5.37
CA LEU A 97 3.57 5.34 5.48
C LEU A 97 2.41 4.75 4.68
N MET A 98 2.70 3.90 3.70
CA MET A 98 1.72 3.36 2.76
C MET A 98 0.52 2.67 3.45
N PRO A 99 0.70 1.72 4.38
CA PRO A 99 -0.43 1.00 4.94
C PRO A 99 -1.32 1.85 5.83
N ILE A 100 -0.79 2.91 6.42
CA ILE A 100 -1.51 3.77 7.37
C ILE A 100 -2.14 4.96 6.69
N PHE A 101 -1.32 5.78 6.00
CA PHE A 101 -1.75 7.08 5.50
C PHE A 101 -2.26 7.04 4.06
N PHE A 102 -1.64 6.22 3.21
CA PHE A 102 -1.85 6.32 1.78
C PHE A 102 -2.73 5.23 1.18
N SER A 103 -3.15 4.23 1.87
CA SER A 103 -3.67 2.99 1.31
C SER A 103 -2.70 2.31 0.32
N ILE A 104 -2.81 1.00 0.17
CA ILE A 104 -1.90 0.22 -0.69
C ILE A 104 -1.89 0.70 -2.16
N PRO A 105 -3.04 1.00 -2.81
CA PRO A 105 -3.04 1.48 -4.19
C PRO A 105 -2.25 2.78 -4.40
N ILE A 106 -2.41 3.76 -3.52
CA ILE A 106 -1.73 5.06 -3.62
C ILE A 106 -0.23 4.91 -3.37
N GLY A 107 0.16 4.13 -2.35
CA GLY A 107 1.56 3.84 -2.07
C GLY A 107 2.27 3.12 -3.22
N CYS A 108 1.61 2.13 -3.82
CA CYS A 108 2.11 1.43 -5.00
C CYS A 108 2.21 2.37 -6.22
N PHE A 109 1.27 3.28 -6.40
CA PHE A 109 1.31 4.28 -7.47
C PHE A 109 2.52 5.21 -7.31
N LEU A 110 2.76 5.74 -6.13
CA LEU A 110 3.93 6.57 -5.85
C LEU A 110 5.24 5.80 -6.01
N ALA A 111 5.31 4.58 -5.48
CA ALA A 111 6.49 3.74 -5.60
C ALA A 111 6.80 3.38 -7.05
N SER A 112 5.79 3.01 -7.85
CA SER A 112 5.98 2.70 -9.27
C SER A 112 6.37 3.92 -10.09
N ARG A 113 5.93 5.11 -9.70
CA ARG A 113 6.27 6.35 -10.40
C ARG A 113 7.70 6.80 -10.14
N PHE A 114 8.16 6.72 -8.90
CA PHE A 114 9.46 7.27 -8.50
C PHE A 114 10.59 6.23 -8.47
N TYR A 115 10.26 4.97 -8.31
CA TYR A 115 11.23 3.89 -8.09
C TYR A 115 11.02 2.68 -9.01
N ALA A 116 10.37 2.86 -10.16
CA ALA A 116 10.06 1.78 -11.10
C ALA A 116 11.30 0.97 -11.55
N ASN A 117 12.46 1.62 -11.64
CA ASN A 117 13.69 0.98 -12.10
C ASN A 117 14.47 0.25 -11.00
N LYS A 118 14.03 0.33 -9.74
CA LYS A 118 14.70 -0.35 -8.62
C LYS A 118 14.06 -1.71 -8.37
N LYS A 119 14.82 -2.77 -8.53
CA LYS A 119 14.38 -4.15 -8.25
C LYS A 119 13.98 -4.37 -6.78
N THR A 120 14.49 -3.53 -5.88
CA THR A 120 14.23 -3.59 -4.43
C THR A 120 12.90 -2.96 -4.01
N THR A 121 12.16 -2.31 -4.92
CA THR A 121 10.92 -1.60 -4.59
C THR A 121 9.84 -2.54 -4.06
N ILE A 122 9.55 -3.61 -4.78
CA ILE A 122 8.52 -4.59 -4.37
C ILE A 122 8.87 -5.27 -3.04
N PRO A 123 10.09 -5.79 -2.81
CA PRO A 123 10.48 -6.36 -1.52
C PRO A 123 10.31 -5.39 -0.36
N ILE A 124 10.65 -4.12 -0.54
CA ILE A 124 10.52 -3.10 0.51
C ILE A 124 9.05 -2.84 0.85
N LEU A 125 8.17 -2.76 -0.16
CA LEU A 125 6.73 -2.62 0.05
C LEU A 125 6.13 -3.83 0.78
N LEU A 126 6.56 -5.04 0.44
CA LEU A 126 6.14 -6.27 1.11
C LEU A 126 6.60 -6.32 2.57
N LEU A 127 7.85 -5.94 2.84
CA LEU A 127 8.35 -5.85 4.21
C LEU A 127 7.54 -4.87 5.05
N ALA A 128 7.15 -3.74 4.50
CA ALA A 128 6.30 -2.78 5.20
C ALA A 128 4.92 -3.37 5.53
N VAL A 129 4.30 -4.09 4.60
CA VAL A 129 3.02 -4.78 4.84
C VAL A 129 3.17 -5.82 5.94
N VAL A 130 4.18 -6.66 5.90
CA VAL A 130 4.44 -7.69 6.94
C VAL A 130 4.67 -7.02 8.30
N PHE A 131 5.48 -5.97 8.35
CA PHE A 131 5.74 -5.22 9.58
C PHE A 131 4.44 -4.69 10.21
N TRP A 132 3.61 -4.01 9.45
CA TRP A 132 2.34 -3.46 9.93
C TRP A 132 1.30 -4.53 10.25
N SER A 133 1.31 -5.66 9.55
CA SER A 133 0.44 -6.80 9.85
C SER A 133 0.70 -7.39 11.23
N ILE A 134 1.93 -7.28 11.72
CA ILE A 134 2.33 -7.73 13.05
C ILE A 134 2.05 -6.65 14.09
N VAL A 135 2.41 -5.40 13.78
CA VAL A 135 2.33 -4.28 14.74
C VAL A 135 0.89 -3.90 15.08
N LEU A 136 -0.02 -3.83 14.10
CA LEU A 136 -1.40 -3.41 14.34
C LEU A 136 -2.15 -4.33 15.32
N PRO A 137 -2.10 -5.66 15.21
CA PRO A 137 -2.74 -6.53 16.18
C PRO A 137 -2.10 -6.48 17.57
N ILE A 138 -0.78 -6.23 17.66
CA ILE A 138 -0.09 -6.05 18.95
C ILE A 138 -0.61 -4.80 19.66
N ILE A 139 -0.76 -3.69 18.96
CA ILE A 139 -1.29 -2.45 19.54
C ILE A 139 -2.65 -2.68 20.23
N LYS A 140 -3.52 -3.51 19.63
CA LYS A 140 -4.80 -3.85 20.26
C LYS A 140 -4.64 -4.62 21.57
N ILE A 141 -3.67 -5.53 21.65
CA ILE A 141 -3.46 -6.34 22.88
C ILE A 141 -3.02 -5.46 24.04
N TYR A 142 -2.31 -4.36 23.76
CA TYR A 142 -1.82 -3.42 24.77
C TYR A 142 -2.78 -2.24 25.03
N LEU A 143 -3.78 -2.02 24.19
CA LEU A 143 -4.84 -1.04 24.40
C LEU A 143 -6.00 -1.65 25.17
#